data_819f57f00139849291bbfcaeb1be40a1
#
_entry.id   819f57f00139849291bbfcaeb1be40a1
#
_cell.length_a   1.000
_cell.length_b   1.000
_cell.length_c   1.000
_cell.angle_alpha   90.00
_cell.angle_beta   90.00
_cell.angle_gamma   90.00
#
_symmetry.space_group_name_H-M   'P 1'
#
loop_
_entity.id
_entity.type
_entity.pdbx_description
1 polymer ?
#
loop_
_entity_poly.entity_id
_entity_poly.type
_entity_poly.pdbx_seq_one_letter_code
_entity_poly.pdbx_strand_id
1 'polypeptide(L)'
;DKLLRENFGDRAIADKTRRHFDVIALNLWGDREVTDFAGKPTTEKEFARALRVQFTPTLLMLDEKGGTALRLNGYIPPHQFHAALDYAGGRLEKQQSFTDYLLVREPAPASGRLHAQPWLMASPLDLAKRDGKPTLVIFEQKVCAGCDEMHAEGFPRPEVAALLQRYRAARVDIAANEVLKTPNGKSLAMRDWARQLKIAYTPSFVFFDAAGREVFRVEGYLRPFHLASSLDYVASGAYRKQPEFQRF
;
A
#
# COMPACT_ATOMS: atom_id res chain seq x y z
N ASP A 1 13.91 15.10 -2.55
CA ASP A 1 12.60 14.54 -2.84
C ASP A 1 12.68 13.66 -4.10
N LYS A 2 12.56 12.33 -3.89
CA LYS A 2 12.77 11.34 -4.96
C LYS A 2 11.66 11.40 -6.01
N LEU A 3 10.40 11.58 -5.59
CA LEU A 3 9.25 11.69 -6.49
C LEU A 3 9.39 12.88 -7.45
N LEU A 4 9.76 14.05 -6.94
CA LEU A 4 9.93 15.24 -7.78
C LEU A 4 11.10 15.08 -8.75
N ARG A 5 12.22 14.51 -8.29
CA ARG A 5 13.43 14.38 -9.12
C ARG A 5 13.31 13.29 -10.17
N GLU A 6 12.81 12.10 -9.81
CA GLU A 6 12.83 10.93 -10.68
C GLU A 6 11.54 10.78 -11.50
N ASN A 7 10.37 11.10 -10.93
CA ASN A 7 9.10 10.99 -11.64
C ASN A 7 8.76 12.30 -12.36
N PHE A 8 8.52 13.39 -11.64
CA PHE A 8 8.17 14.66 -12.27
C PHE A 8 9.34 15.37 -12.96
N GLY A 9 10.59 14.97 -12.68
CA GLY A 9 11.77 15.38 -13.45
C GLY A 9 11.88 14.71 -14.82
N ASP A 10 11.22 13.58 -15.03
CA ASP A 10 11.07 12.96 -16.35
C ASP A 10 10.09 13.75 -17.20
N ARG A 11 10.57 14.24 -18.38
CA ARG A 11 9.78 15.09 -19.27
C ARG A 11 8.53 14.38 -19.79
N ALA A 12 8.62 13.11 -20.12
CA ALA A 12 7.47 12.34 -20.64
C ALA A 12 6.39 12.18 -19.58
N ILE A 13 6.78 11.93 -18.31
CA ILE A 13 5.85 11.89 -17.16
C ILE A 13 5.22 13.26 -16.93
N ALA A 14 6.02 14.33 -16.91
CA ALA A 14 5.54 15.67 -16.68
C ALA A 14 4.53 16.11 -17.75
N ASP A 15 4.83 15.85 -19.03
CA ASP A 15 3.95 16.20 -20.14
C ASP A 15 2.66 15.35 -20.14
N LYS A 16 2.75 14.08 -19.79
CA LYS A 16 1.58 13.20 -19.62
C LYS A 16 0.71 13.67 -18.46
N THR A 17 1.32 14.01 -17.33
CA THR A 17 0.60 14.53 -16.16
C THR A 17 -0.17 15.80 -16.52
N ARG A 18 0.45 16.78 -17.15
CA ARG A 18 -0.21 18.03 -17.56
C ARG A 18 -1.38 17.84 -18.54
N ARG A 19 -1.32 16.79 -19.36
CA ARG A 19 -2.40 16.50 -20.32
C ARG A 19 -3.64 15.90 -19.69
N HIS A 20 -3.49 15.19 -18.58
CA HIS A 20 -4.57 14.40 -18.00
C HIS A 20 -5.00 14.84 -16.61
N PHE A 21 -4.19 15.67 -15.92
CA PHE A 21 -4.44 15.98 -14.51
C PHE A 21 -4.10 17.43 -14.18
N ASP A 22 -4.94 18.05 -13.37
CA ASP A 22 -4.59 19.21 -12.56
C ASP A 22 -3.92 18.71 -11.27
N VAL A 23 -2.70 19.17 -11.03
CA VAL A 23 -1.89 18.68 -9.89
C VAL A 23 -1.97 19.66 -8.73
N ILE A 24 -2.43 19.18 -7.60
CA ILE A 24 -2.49 19.93 -6.34
C ILE A 24 -1.53 19.29 -5.34
N ALA A 25 -0.59 20.08 -4.82
CA ALA A 25 0.30 19.66 -3.75
C ALA A 25 -0.21 20.19 -2.41
N LEU A 26 -0.41 19.28 -1.46
CA LEU A 26 -0.84 19.59 -0.11
C LEU A 26 0.27 19.26 0.89
N ASN A 27 0.48 20.15 1.86
CA ASN A 27 1.36 19.89 2.99
C ASN A 27 0.61 19.11 4.06
N LEU A 28 1.05 17.88 4.35
CA LEU A 28 0.45 17.02 5.38
C LEU A 28 0.35 17.70 6.76
N TRP A 29 1.19 18.70 7.01
CA TRP A 29 1.26 19.45 8.26
C TRP A 29 0.80 20.91 8.12
N GLY A 30 0.29 21.28 6.94
CA GLY A 30 -0.04 22.65 6.60
C GLY A 30 -1.32 23.13 7.28
N ASP A 31 -1.31 24.42 7.64
CA ASP A 31 -2.47 25.13 8.19
C ASP A 31 -3.16 26.00 7.15
N ARG A 32 -2.70 25.96 5.88
CA ARG A 32 -3.34 26.71 4.80
C ARG A 32 -4.79 26.23 4.63
N GLU A 33 -5.70 27.18 4.52
CA GLU A 33 -7.10 26.89 4.23
C GLU A 33 -7.25 26.32 2.82
N VAL A 34 -8.02 25.25 2.70
CA VAL A 34 -8.42 24.60 1.45
C VAL A 34 -9.90 24.27 1.52
N THR A 35 -10.51 24.03 0.36
CA THR A 35 -11.90 23.59 0.29
C THR A 35 -11.93 22.11 -0.05
N ASP A 36 -12.68 21.33 0.74
CA ASP A 36 -12.85 19.89 0.47
C ASP A 36 -13.78 19.63 -0.72
N PHE A 37 -13.95 18.36 -1.10
CA PHE A 37 -14.81 17.96 -2.24
C PHE A 37 -16.31 18.23 -2.03
N ALA A 38 -16.74 18.54 -0.81
CA ALA A 38 -18.11 18.94 -0.49
C ALA A 38 -18.28 20.46 -0.48
N GLY A 39 -17.22 21.22 -0.80
CA GLY A 39 -17.21 22.69 -0.77
C GLY A 39 -17.03 23.28 0.63
N LYS A 40 -16.66 22.47 1.64
CA LYS A 40 -16.47 22.92 3.02
C LYS A 40 -15.03 23.40 3.25
N PRO A 41 -14.83 24.59 3.87
CA PRO A 41 -13.51 25.04 4.29
C PRO A 41 -12.88 24.08 5.32
N THR A 42 -11.60 23.79 5.17
CA THR A 42 -10.79 22.95 6.06
C THR A 42 -9.32 23.36 5.96
N THR A 43 -8.43 22.78 6.76
CA THR A 43 -6.99 22.97 6.60
C THR A 43 -6.35 21.80 5.85
N GLU A 44 -5.16 22.04 5.25
CA GLU A 44 -4.41 20.98 4.54
C GLU A 44 -4.24 19.73 5.40
N LYS A 45 -3.86 19.91 6.68
CA LYS A 45 -3.65 18.80 7.62
C LYS A 45 -4.93 18.04 7.98
N GLU A 46 -6.05 18.75 8.14
CA GLU A 46 -7.34 18.12 8.43
C GLU A 46 -7.89 17.41 7.22
N PHE A 47 -7.72 18.00 6.03
CA PHE A 47 -8.09 17.37 4.77
C PHE A 47 -7.27 16.09 4.53
N ALA A 48 -5.96 16.13 4.73
CA ALA A 48 -5.11 14.96 4.63
C ALA A 48 -5.51 13.86 5.64
N ARG A 49 -5.88 14.26 6.88
CA ARG A 49 -6.37 13.33 7.90
C ARG A 49 -7.72 12.70 7.50
N ALA A 50 -8.65 13.49 6.97
CA ALA A 50 -9.93 12.99 6.46
C ALA A 50 -9.74 11.99 5.31
N LEU A 51 -8.74 12.22 4.46
CA LEU A 51 -8.33 11.30 3.40
C LEU A 51 -7.44 10.14 3.90
N ARG A 52 -7.22 10.02 5.20
CA ARG A 52 -6.39 8.98 5.82
C ARG A 52 -4.98 8.90 5.24
N VAL A 53 -4.38 10.04 4.96
CA VAL A 53 -2.97 10.11 4.54
C VAL A 53 -2.09 9.93 5.77
N GLN A 54 -1.34 8.84 5.83
CA GLN A 54 -0.51 8.48 6.97
C GLN A 54 0.99 8.76 6.76
N PHE A 55 1.43 8.91 5.51
CA PHE A 55 2.81 9.21 5.15
C PHE A 55 2.93 9.82 3.75
N THR A 56 4.11 10.33 3.41
CA THR A 56 4.41 10.94 2.11
C THR A 56 5.52 10.21 1.35
N PRO A 57 5.45 10.18 0.02
CA PRO A 57 4.36 10.73 -0.78
C PRO A 57 3.11 9.85 -0.74
N THR A 58 1.93 10.45 -0.72
CA THR A 58 0.68 9.80 -1.05
C THR A 58 0.09 10.53 -2.25
N LEU A 59 -0.24 9.78 -3.29
CA LEU A 59 -0.83 10.30 -4.51
C LEU A 59 -2.28 9.83 -4.61
N LEU A 60 -3.19 10.75 -4.74
CA LEU A 60 -4.61 10.49 -5.00
C LEU A 60 -4.91 10.95 -6.41
N MET A 61 -5.21 10.03 -7.30
CA MET A 61 -5.71 10.32 -8.63
C MET A 61 -7.22 10.28 -8.58
N LEU A 62 -7.84 11.43 -8.83
CA LEU A 62 -9.27 11.64 -8.65
C LEU A 62 -9.95 11.77 -10.01
N ASP A 63 -11.21 11.35 -10.10
CA ASP A 63 -12.08 11.67 -11.21
C ASP A 63 -12.65 13.09 -11.07
N GLU A 64 -13.40 13.58 -12.07
CA GLU A 64 -13.96 14.93 -12.11
C GLU A 64 -15.05 15.18 -11.04
N LYS A 65 -15.48 14.13 -10.35
CA LYS A 65 -16.47 14.21 -9.25
C LYS A 65 -15.80 14.09 -7.88
N GLY A 66 -14.45 14.05 -7.83
CA GLY A 66 -13.67 13.86 -6.60
C GLY A 66 -13.62 12.39 -6.13
N GLY A 67 -14.11 11.43 -6.94
CA GLY A 67 -13.97 10.00 -6.66
C GLY A 67 -12.53 9.55 -6.85
N THR A 68 -12.03 8.68 -5.97
CA THR A 68 -10.67 8.15 -6.07
C THR A 68 -10.59 7.06 -7.12
N ALA A 69 -9.97 7.36 -8.26
CA ALA A 69 -9.66 6.39 -9.31
C ALA A 69 -8.48 5.49 -8.94
N LEU A 70 -7.42 6.08 -8.35
CA LEU A 70 -6.26 5.35 -7.89
C LEU A 70 -5.63 6.05 -6.68
N ARG A 71 -5.23 5.27 -5.69
CA ARG A 71 -4.45 5.72 -4.54
C ARG A 71 -3.12 4.99 -4.52
N LEU A 72 -2.04 5.74 -4.45
CA LEU A 72 -0.68 5.22 -4.33
C LEU A 72 -0.08 5.73 -3.02
N ASN A 73 0.28 4.80 -2.16
CA ASN A 73 0.86 5.11 -0.86
C ASN A 73 2.36 4.77 -0.89
N GLY A 74 3.19 5.80 -0.93
CA GLY A 74 4.64 5.67 -1.04
C GLY A 74 5.16 6.03 -2.43
N TYR A 75 6.48 5.85 -2.58
CA TYR A 75 7.16 6.07 -3.84
C TYR A 75 6.98 4.85 -4.75
N ILE A 76 6.65 5.10 -6.02
CA ILE A 76 6.70 4.10 -7.09
C ILE A 76 7.69 4.55 -8.17
N PRO A 77 8.39 3.62 -8.85
CA PRO A 77 9.36 3.96 -9.87
C PRO A 77 8.70 4.60 -11.10
N PRO A 78 9.46 5.36 -11.92
CA PRO A 78 8.94 6.11 -13.07
C PRO A 78 8.07 5.29 -14.03
N HIS A 79 8.47 4.06 -14.35
CA HIS A 79 7.73 3.20 -15.27
C HIS A 79 6.33 2.84 -14.72
N GLN A 80 6.23 2.50 -13.42
CA GLN A 80 4.93 2.24 -12.78
C GLN A 80 4.11 3.52 -12.62
N PHE A 81 4.77 4.66 -12.43
CA PHE A 81 4.08 5.95 -12.38
C PHE A 81 3.50 6.33 -13.75
N HIS A 82 4.23 6.05 -14.85
CA HIS A 82 3.69 6.15 -16.20
C HIS A 82 2.41 5.32 -16.38
N ALA A 83 2.46 4.06 -15.94
CA ALA A 83 1.31 3.16 -16.00
C ALA A 83 0.14 3.66 -15.14
N ALA A 84 0.41 4.25 -13.97
CA ALA A 84 -0.62 4.85 -13.11
C ALA A 84 -1.31 6.04 -13.77
N LEU A 85 -0.55 6.91 -14.45
CA LEU A 85 -1.11 8.02 -15.21
C LEU A 85 -2.00 7.55 -16.37
N ASP A 86 -1.56 6.51 -17.11
CA ASP A 86 -2.36 5.92 -18.20
C ASP A 86 -3.64 5.26 -17.66
N TYR A 87 -3.53 4.57 -16.54
CA TYR A 87 -4.64 3.88 -15.90
C TYR A 87 -5.73 4.86 -15.43
N ALA A 88 -5.35 5.85 -14.64
CA ALA A 88 -6.29 6.82 -14.10
C ALA A 88 -6.79 7.81 -15.18
N GLY A 89 -5.89 8.28 -16.07
CA GLY A 89 -6.25 9.16 -17.18
C GLY A 89 -7.15 8.47 -18.21
N GLY A 90 -7.01 7.17 -18.40
CA GLY A 90 -7.87 6.34 -19.24
C GLY A 90 -9.15 5.84 -18.56
N ARG A 91 -9.37 6.17 -17.28
CA ARG A 91 -10.52 5.73 -16.46
C ARG A 91 -10.69 4.21 -16.40
N LEU A 92 -9.57 3.50 -16.37
CA LEU A 92 -9.55 2.04 -16.40
C LEU A 92 -9.96 1.41 -15.05
N GLU A 93 -10.04 2.20 -13.98
CA GLU A 93 -10.53 1.77 -12.66
C GLU A 93 -11.95 1.21 -12.69
N LYS A 94 -12.71 1.54 -13.73
CA LYS A 94 -14.06 1.02 -13.97
C LYS A 94 -14.09 -0.35 -14.65
N GLN A 95 -12.95 -0.76 -15.25
CA GLN A 95 -12.84 -1.97 -16.07
C GLN A 95 -12.01 -3.05 -15.39
N GLN A 96 -10.91 -2.68 -14.75
CA GLN A 96 -9.97 -3.60 -14.12
C GLN A 96 -9.24 -2.95 -12.94
N SER A 97 -8.66 -3.76 -12.05
CA SER A 97 -7.81 -3.25 -10.98
C SER A 97 -6.47 -2.74 -11.54
N PHE A 98 -5.82 -1.80 -10.83
CA PHE A 98 -4.50 -1.33 -11.22
C PHE A 98 -3.45 -2.46 -11.20
N THR A 99 -3.60 -3.40 -10.28
CA THR A 99 -2.76 -4.60 -10.21
C THR A 99 -2.88 -5.45 -11.47
N ASP A 100 -4.11 -5.75 -11.91
CA ASP A 100 -4.35 -6.52 -13.13
C ASP A 100 -3.82 -5.77 -14.38
N TYR A 101 -3.94 -4.45 -14.39
CA TYR A 101 -3.42 -3.58 -15.44
C TYR A 101 -1.89 -3.62 -15.54
N LEU A 102 -1.19 -3.60 -14.39
CA LEU A 102 0.26 -3.69 -14.35
C LEU A 102 0.78 -5.07 -14.80
N LEU A 103 0.09 -6.14 -14.40
CA LEU A 103 0.49 -7.51 -14.74
C LEU A 103 0.67 -7.75 -16.24
N VAL A 104 -0.14 -7.08 -17.06
CA VAL A 104 -0.10 -7.23 -18.53
C VAL A 104 0.98 -6.36 -19.17
N ARG A 105 1.39 -5.25 -18.51
CA ARG A 105 2.24 -4.23 -19.14
C ARG A 105 3.70 -4.28 -18.72
N GLU A 106 4.01 -4.86 -17.58
CA GLU A 106 5.37 -4.89 -17.06
C GLU A 106 5.73 -6.23 -16.43
N PRO A 107 6.26 -7.14 -17.21
CA PRO A 107 7.11 -8.16 -16.63
C PRO A 107 8.45 -7.48 -16.26
N ALA A 108 8.53 -6.77 -15.13
CA ALA A 108 9.83 -6.57 -14.51
C ALA A 108 10.46 -7.95 -14.31
N PRO A 109 11.81 -8.10 -14.49
CA PRO A 109 12.45 -9.38 -14.24
C PRO A 109 12.17 -9.80 -12.80
N ALA A 110 11.25 -10.73 -12.64
CA ALA A 110 10.83 -11.29 -11.37
C ALA A 110 11.06 -12.80 -11.37
N SER A 111 11.23 -13.38 -10.19
CA SER A 111 11.51 -14.82 -10.03
C SER A 111 10.36 -15.73 -10.52
N GLY A 112 9.17 -15.18 -10.71
CA GLY A 112 7.98 -15.92 -11.11
C GLY A 112 7.40 -16.83 -10.03
N ARG A 113 7.82 -16.68 -8.78
CA ARG A 113 7.43 -17.55 -7.64
C ARG A 113 7.06 -16.73 -6.41
N LEU A 114 6.28 -17.35 -5.54
CA LEU A 114 6.06 -16.87 -4.17
C LEU A 114 7.14 -17.46 -3.26
N HIS A 115 7.75 -16.63 -2.43
CA HIS A 115 8.82 -17.05 -1.53
C HIS A 115 8.27 -17.66 -0.24
N ALA A 116 8.77 -18.84 0.12
CA ALA A 116 8.48 -19.44 1.43
C ALA A 116 9.35 -18.79 2.51
N GLN A 117 8.76 -18.56 3.67
CA GLN A 117 9.47 -18.06 4.85
C GLN A 117 8.97 -18.82 6.08
N PRO A 118 9.86 -19.22 7.01
CA PRO A 118 9.48 -20.05 8.17
C PRO A 118 8.57 -19.33 9.17
N TRP A 119 8.54 -18.00 9.15
CA TRP A 119 7.71 -17.17 10.02
C TRP A 119 6.31 -16.87 9.44
N LEU A 120 6.05 -17.27 8.19
CA LEU A 120 4.72 -17.13 7.59
C LEU A 120 3.79 -18.25 8.08
N MET A 121 2.55 -17.90 8.33
CA MET A 121 1.49 -18.85 8.65
C MET A 121 1.30 -19.83 7.49
N ALA A 122 1.12 -21.10 7.82
CA ALA A 122 0.80 -22.14 6.84
C ALA A 122 -0.66 -22.07 6.40
N SER A 123 -0.92 -22.46 5.14
CA SER A 123 -2.29 -22.67 4.64
C SER A 123 -2.94 -23.93 5.29
N PRO A 124 -4.27 -23.90 5.46
CA PRO A 124 -5.21 -22.82 5.16
C PRO A 124 -5.15 -21.67 6.17
N LEU A 125 -5.20 -20.44 5.69
CA LEU A 125 -5.09 -19.25 6.52
C LEU A 125 -6.38 -18.98 7.30
N ASP A 126 -6.32 -18.98 8.63
CA ASP A 126 -7.38 -18.49 9.51
C ASP A 126 -6.90 -17.25 10.26
N LEU A 127 -7.20 -16.07 9.69
CA LEU A 127 -6.84 -14.79 10.27
C LEU A 127 -7.82 -14.32 11.36
N ALA A 128 -8.92 -15.04 11.56
CA ALA A 128 -9.87 -14.75 12.63
C ALA A 128 -9.40 -15.27 14.00
N LYS A 129 -8.51 -16.26 14.02
CA LYS A 129 -7.90 -16.74 15.28
C LYS A 129 -7.12 -15.61 15.95
N ARG A 130 -7.18 -15.55 17.27
CA ARG A 130 -6.51 -14.53 18.10
C ARG A 130 -5.59 -15.23 19.10
N ASP A 131 -4.40 -14.67 19.27
CA ASP A 131 -3.40 -15.09 20.27
C ASP A 131 -2.79 -13.89 21.02
N GLY A 132 -3.42 -12.73 20.89
CA GLY A 132 -2.95 -11.48 21.51
C GLY A 132 -1.93 -10.71 20.68
N LYS A 133 -1.37 -11.32 19.61
CA LYS A 133 -0.44 -10.63 18.70
C LYS A 133 -1.20 -9.87 17.59
N PRO A 134 -0.64 -8.77 17.09
CA PRO A 134 -1.10 -8.15 15.86
C PRO A 134 -0.87 -9.09 14.67
N THR A 135 -1.69 -8.94 13.62
CA THR A 135 -1.55 -9.70 12.38
C THR A 135 -0.99 -8.81 11.29
N LEU A 136 0.09 -9.26 10.65
CA LEU A 136 0.63 -8.68 9.42
C LEU A 136 0.17 -9.52 8.23
N VAL A 137 -0.44 -8.88 7.24
CA VAL A 137 -0.78 -9.52 5.98
C VAL A 137 0.04 -8.88 4.88
N ILE A 138 0.82 -9.71 4.18
CA ILE A 138 1.66 -9.32 3.06
C ILE A 138 0.96 -9.77 1.78
N PHE A 139 0.54 -8.82 0.97
CA PHE A 139 -0.06 -9.08 -0.33
C PHE A 139 1.03 -9.12 -1.39
N GLU A 140 1.15 -10.23 -2.06
CA GLU A 140 2.17 -10.53 -3.05
C GLU A 140 1.58 -11.18 -4.30
N GLN A 141 2.39 -11.33 -5.32
CA GLN A 141 2.09 -12.10 -6.52
C GLN A 141 3.38 -12.72 -7.06
N LYS A 142 3.25 -13.72 -7.95
CA LYS A 142 4.40 -14.44 -8.50
C LYS A 142 5.33 -13.55 -9.32
N VAL A 143 4.77 -12.65 -10.14
CA VAL A 143 5.55 -11.71 -10.94
C VAL A 143 5.64 -10.39 -10.19
N CYS A 144 6.63 -10.25 -9.30
CA CYS A 144 6.77 -9.11 -8.41
C CYS A 144 8.23 -8.92 -8.01
N ALA A 145 8.97 -8.10 -8.76
CA ALA A 145 10.37 -7.80 -8.46
C ALA A 145 10.57 -7.18 -7.07
N GLY A 146 9.66 -6.28 -6.64
CA GLY A 146 9.69 -5.72 -5.29
C GLY A 146 9.44 -6.74 -4.19
N CYS A 147 8.64 -7.79 -4.46
CA CYS A 147 8.46 -8.92 -3.53
C CYS A 147 9.76 -9.73 -3.43
N ASP A 148 10.40 -10.03 -4.56
CA ASP A 148 11.68 -10.74 -4.60
C ASP A 148 12.74 -10.00 -3.79
N GLU A 149 12.87 -8.68 -4.00
CA GLU A 149 13.81 -7.84 -3.26
C GLU A 149 13.51 -7.80 -1.76
N MET A 150 12.22 -7.70 -1.36
CA MET A 150 11.83 -7.76 0.05
C MET A 150 12.24 -9.07 0.71
N HIS A 151 12.06 -10.20 0.02
CA HIS A 151 12.44 -11.51 0.54
C HIS A 151 13.96 -11.72 0.57
N ALA A 152 14.69 -11.17 -0.41
CA ALA A 152 16.15 -11.30 -0.50
C ALA A 152 16.89 -10.35 0.46
N GLU A 153 16.43 -9.12 0.62
CA GLU A 153 17.18 -8.06 1.29
C GLU A 153 16.46 -7.44 2.49
N GLY A 154 15.13 -7.38 2.47
CA GLY A 154 14.33 -6.72 3.50
C GLY A 154 14.12 -7.59 4.74
N PHE A 155 13.44 -8.71 4.58
CA PHE A 155 13.08 -9.61 5.68
C PHE A 155 14.26 -10.27 6.39
N PRO A 156 15.40 -10.59 5.73
CA PRO A 156 16.55 -11.17 6.41
C PRO A 156 17.33 -10.19 7.31
N ARG A 157 17.06 -8.89 7.26
CA ARG A 157 17.72 -7.93 8.14
C ARG A 157 17.41 -8.25 9.60
N PRO A 158 18.43 -8.32 10.49
CA PRO A 158 18.23 -8.74 11.89
C PRO A 158 17.15 -7.95 12.62
N GLU A 159 17.12 -6.63 12.44
CA GLU A 159 16.13 -5.74 13.02
C GLU A 159 14.70 -6.02 12.50
N VAL A 160 14.56 -6.34 11.22
CA VAL A 160 13.27 -6.69 10.61
C VAL A 160 12.82 -8.09 11.08
N ALA A 161 13.73 -9.05 11.02
CA ALA A 161 13.47 -10.44 11.45
C ALA A 161 13.03 -10.51 12.92
N ALA A 162 13.68 -9.74 13.81
CA ALA A 162 13.28 -9.65 15.22
C ALA A 162 11.87 -9.08 15.40
N LEU A 163 11.52 -8.06 14.64
CA LEU A 163 10.18 -7.45 14.72
C LEU A 163 9.10 -8.35 14.14
N LEU A 164 9.37 -9.11 13.08
CA LEU A 164 8.43 -10.06 12.49
C LEU A 164 7.96 -11.12 13.49
N GLN A 165 8.80 -11.53 14.46
CA GLN A 165 8.43 -12.49 15.52
C GLN A 165 7.32 -11.97 16.45
N ARG A 166 7.08 -10.65 16.46
CA ARG A 166 6.01 -10.04 17.25
C ARG A 166 4.64 -10.12 16.57
N TYR A 167 4.57 -10.65 15.35
CA TYR A 167 3.37 -10.76 14.55
C TYR A 167 2.94 -12.19 14.31
N ARG A 168 1.67 -12.34 14.02
CA ARG A 168 1.15 -13.41 13.17
C ARG A 168 1.24 -12.91 11.73
N ALA A 169 2.17 -13.45 10.96
CA ALA A 169 2.39 -12.98 9.60
C ALA A 169 1.82 -13.96 8.57
N ALA A 170 1.01 -13.46 7.65
CA ALA A 170 0.40 -14.22 6.57
C ALA A 170 0.74 -13.61 5.23
N ARG A 171 0.99 -14.46 4.23
CA ARG A 171 1.09 -14.06 2.82
C ARG A 171 -0.22 -14.35 2.10
N VAL A 172 -0.69 -13.40 1.32
CA VAL A 172 -1.87 -13.51 0.46
C VAL A 172 -1.44 -13.27 -0.99
N ASP A 173 -1.60 -14.28 -1.83
CA ASP A 173 -1.43 -14.13 -3.28
C ASP A 173 -2.67 -13.45 -3.86
N ILE A 174 -2.49 -12.23 -4.40
CA ILE A 174 -3.60 -11.43 -4.96
C ILE A 174 -4.26 -12.04 -6.20
N ALA A 175 -3.64 -13.05 -6.81
CA ALA A 175 -4.17 -13.77 -7.97
C ALA A 175 -4.82 -15.12 -7.58
N ALA A 176 -4.65 -15.59 -6.34
CA ALA A 176 -5.10 -16.93 -5.95
C ALA A 176 -6.59 -17.02 -5.65
N ASN A 177 -7.17 -18.17 -6.02
CA ASN A 177 -8.53 -18.56 -5.68
C ASN A 177 -8.62 -19.30 -4.34
N GLU A 178 -7.49 -19.58 -3.70
CA GLU A 178 -7.48 -20.22 -2.39
C GLU A 178 -8.29 -19.41 -1.39
N VAL A 179 -9.13 -20.12 -0.62
CA VAL A 179 -10.02 -19.49 0.36
C VAL A 179 -9.27 -19.34 1.69
N LEU A 180 -9.37 -18.15 2.26
CA LEU A 180 -8.91 -17.84 3.61
C LEU A 180 -10.06 -17.36 4.48
N LYS A 181 -9.87 -17.40 5.80
CA LYS A 181 -10.74 -16.76 6.76
C LYS A 181 -10.15 -15.40 7.16
N THR A 182 -10.85 -14.33 6.82
CA THR A 182 -10.41 -12.95 7.05
C THR A 182 -10.41 -12.58 8.54
N PRO A 183 -9.76 -11.48 8.96
CA PRO A 183 -9.75 -11.06 10.37
C PRO A 183 -11.15 -10.85 11.00
N ASN A 184 -12.16 -10.55 10.20
CA ASN A 184 -13.56 -10.42 10.67
C ASN A 184 -14.36 -11.73 10.53
N GLY A 185 -13.72 -12.86 10.24
CA GLY A 185 -14.32 -14.19 10.22
C GLY A 185 -15.02 -14.59 8.92
N LYS A 186 -14.99 -13.76 7.87
CA LYS A 186 -15.56 -14.10 6.56
C LYS A 186 -14.62 -15.02 5.79
N SER A 187 -15.17 -16.00 5.09
CA SER A 187 -14.43 -16.84 4.14
C SER A 187 -14.46 -16.20 2.76
N LEU A 188 -13.31 -15.87 2.21
CA LEU A 188 -13.17 -15.22 0.90
C LEU A 188 -11.99 -15.85 0.14
N ALA A 189 -12.06 -15.86 -1.19
CA ALA A 189 -10.89 -16.12 -2.00
C ALA A 189 -9.83 -15.01 -1.78
N MET A 190 -8.55 -15.35 -1.79
CA MET A 190 -7.45 -14.41 -1.56
C MET A 190 -7.54 -13.21 -2.49
N ARG A 191 -7.77 -13.42 -3.80
CA ARG A 191 -7.93 -12.35 -4.79
C ARG A 191 -9.12 -11.43 -4.49
N ASP A 192 -10.24 -12.00 -4.04
CA ASP A 192 -11.46 -11.22 -3.80
C ASP A 192 -11.29 -10.36 -2.54
N TRP A 193 -10.59 -10.89 -1.53
CA TRP A 193 -10.26 -10.12 -0.35
C TRP A 193 -9.28 -8.98 -0.66
N ALA A 194 -8.25 -9.23 -1.48
CA ALA A 194 -7.33 -8.19 -1.94
C ALA A 194 -8.08 -7.06 -2.67
N ARG A 195 -9.02 -7.41 -3.56
CA ARG A 195 -9.89 -6.43 -4.24
C ARG A 195 -10.78 -5.66 -3.27
N GLN A 196 -11.39 -6.34 -2.29
CA GLN A 196 -12.21 -5.70 -1.26
C GLN A 196 -11.39 -4.69 -0.44
N LEU A 197 -10.13 -5.01 -0.12
CA LEU A 197 -9.21 -4.11 0.57
C LEU A 197 -8.62 -3.03 -0.34
N LYS A 198 -8.94 -3.06 -1.65
CA LYS A 198 -8.42 -2.13 -2.66
C LYS A 198 -6.89 -2.13 -2.72
N ILE A 199 -6.27 -3.31 -2.64
CA ILE A 199 -4.83 -3.46 -2.81
C ILE A 199 -4.49 -3.07 -4.24
N ALA A 200 -3.76 -1.96 -4.42
CA ALA A 200 -3.49 -1.37 -5.72
C ALA A 200 -2.30 -2.01 -6.43
N TYR A 201 -1.32 -2.51 -5.69
CA TYR A 201 -0.13 -3.19 -6.23
C TYR A 201 0.61 -4.00 -5.15
N THR A 202 1.68 -4.70 -5.54
CA THR A 202 2.48 -5.56 -4.68
C THR A 202 3.96 -5.14 -4.67
N PRO A 203 4.68 -5.37 -3.53
CA PRO A 203 4.16 -5.85 -2.26
C PRO A 203 3.30 -4.82 -1.55
N SER A 204 2.30 -5.25 -0.77
CA SER A 204 1.53 -4.39 0.13
C SER A 204 1.43 -5.02 1.51
N PHE A 205 1.52 -4.19 2.54
CA PHE A 205 1.54 -4.59 3.94
C PHE A 205 0.31 -4.01 4.64
N VAL A 206 -0.55 -4.86 5.16
CA VAL A 206 -1.73 -4.45 5.93
C VAL A 206 -1.61 -4.99 7.35
N PHE A 207 -1.70 -4.11 8.31
CA PHE A 207 -1.54 -4.40 9.72
C PHE A 207 -2.88 -4.37 10.44
N PHE A 208 -3.17 -5.44 11.15
CA PHE A 208 -4.35 -5.56 11.99
C PHE A 208 -3.93 -5.65 13.45
N ASP A 209 -4.66 -4.97 14.34
CA ASP A 209 -4.45 -5.10 15.79
C ASP A 209 -4.85 -6.50 16.30
N ALA A 210 -4.61 -6.77 17.57
CA ALA A 210 -4.98 -8.03 18.20
C ALA A 210 -6.49 -8.31 18.16
N ALA A 211 -7.33 -7.29 17.97
CA ALA A 211 -8.78 -7.43 17.78
C ALA A 211 -9.17 -7.66 16.31
N GLY A 212 -8.22 -7.63 15.36
CA GLY A 212 -8.44 -7.81 13.93
C GLY A 212 -8.96 -6.59 13.20
N ARG A 213 -8.80 -5.41 13.76
CA ARG A 213 -9.11 -4.15 13.09
C ARG A 213 -7.88 -3.68 12.33
N GLU A 214 -8.05 -3.26 11.08
CA GLU A 214 -6.97 -2.63 10.33
C GLU A 214 -6.57 -1.31 11.02
N VAL A 215 -5.26 -1.18 11.31
CA VAL A 215 -4.70 -0.02 12.01
C VAL A 215 -3.67 0.74 11.20
N PHE A 216 -3.02 0.06 10.24
CA PHE A 216 -1.99 0.66 9.40
C PHE A 216 -1.84 -0.12 8.10
N ARG A 217 -1.42 0.55 7.03
CA ARG A 217 -1.02 -0.10 5.78
C ARG A 217 0.07 0.67 5.07
N VAL A 218 0.89 -0.05 4.36
CA VAL A 218 1.89 0.49 3.43
C VAL A 218 1.79 -0.28 2.12
N GLU A 219 1.75 0.42 1.01
CA GLU A 219 1.68 -0.16 -0.32
C GLU A 219 2.96 0.17 -1.07
N GLY A 220 3.63 -0.86 -1.60
CA GLY A 220 4.89 -0.77 -2.31
C GLY A 220 6.09 -1.32 -1.56
N TYR A 221 7.20 -1.36 -2.30
CA TYR A 221 8.49 -1.74 -1.75
C TYR A 221 8.94 -0.77 -0.65
N LEU A 222 9.36 -1.33 0.47
CA LEU A 222 9.93 -0.59 1.58
C LEU A 222 11.43 -0.91 1.73
N ARG A 223 12.25 0.14 1.84
CA ARG A 223 13.63 -0.06 2.31
C ARG A 223 13.63 -0.66 3.73
N PRO A 224 14.63 -1.48 4.10
CA PRO A 224 14.65 -2.17 5.39
C PRO A 224 14.36 -1.28 6.60
N PHE A 225 14.91 -0.07 6.63
CA PHE A 225 14.64 0.91 7.69
C PHE A 225 13.15 1.26 7.82
N HIS A 226 12.49 1.57 6.69
CA HIS A 226 11.07 1.92 6.71
C HIS A 226 10.17 0.71 7.03
N LEU A 227 10.61 -0.48 6.62
CA LEU A 227 9.93 -1.72 6.99
C LEU A 227 10.03 -1.96 8.50
N ALA A 228 11.23 -1.85 9.09
CA ALA A 228 11.42 -1.97 10.53
C ALA A 228 10.58 -0.93 11.30
N SER A 229 10.60 0.33 10.89
CA SER A 229 9.79 1.38 11.51
C SER A 229 8.28 1.07 11.43
N SER A 230 7.81 0.58 10.27
CA SER A 230 6.39 0.20 10.10
C SER A 230 6.00 -0.97 11.00
N LEU A 231 6.86 -1.97 11.11
CA LEU A 231 6.67 -3.10 12.02
C LEU A 231 6.66 -2.65 13.47
N ASP A 232 7.63 -1.84 13.90
CA ASP A 232 7.69 -1.38 15.29
C ASP A 232 6.51 -0.47 15.65
N TYR A 233 6.09 0.41 14.75
CA TYR A 233 4.95 1.31 14.94
C TYR A 233 3.68 0.57 15.38
N VAL A 234 3.40 -0.57 14.78
CA VAL A 234 2.19 -1.35 15.13
C VAL A 234 2.47 -2.30 16.29
N ALA A 235 3.61 -2.99 16.31
CA ALA A 235 3.93 -3.97 17.34
C ALA A 235 4.12 -3.34 18.72
N SER A 236 4.63 -2.10 18.81
CA SER A 236 4.75 -1.34 20.07
C SER A 236 3.42 -0.73 20.51
N GLY A 237 2.41 -0.66 19.62
CA GLY A 237 1.16 0.04 19.86
C GLY A 237 1.27 1.55 19.74
N ALA A 238 2.38 2.08 19.20
CA ALA A 238 2.63 3.52 19.06
C ALA A 238 1.53 4.23 18.25
N TYR A 239 0.92 3.54 17.27
CA TYR A 239 -0.20 4.07 16.47
C TYR A 239 -1.41 4.56 17.31
N ARG A 240 -1.54 4.10 18.56
CA ARG A 240 -2.61 4.53 19.47
C ARG A 240 -2.33 5.88 20.10
N LYS A 241 -1.05 6.22 20.30
CA LYS A 241 -0.60 7.47 20.92
C LYS A 241 -0.20 8.50 19.87
N GLN A 242 0.41 8.04 18.80
CA GLN A 242 0.84 8.84 17.66
C GLN A 242 0.21 8.28 16.37
N PRO A 243 -0.98 8.78 15.98
CA PRO A 243 -1.68 8.27 14.78
C PRO A 243 -1.00 8.64 13.45
N GLU A 244 -0.04 9.54 13.51
CA GLU A 244 0.69 10.03 12.35
C GLU A 244 2.06 9.33 12.28
N PHE A 245 2.16 8.30 11.45
CA PHE A 245 3.35 7.46 11.33
C PHE A 245 4.66 8.25 11.11
N GLN A 246 4.61 9.35 10.34
CA GLN A 246 5.81 10.15 10.08
C GLN A 246 6.35 10.92 11.30
N ARG A 247 5.60 10.96 12.39
CA ARG A 247 6.05 11.55 13.66
C ARG A 247 6.52 10.49 14.67
N PHE A 248 6.43 9.23 14.30
CA PHE A 248 6.97 8.10 15.04
C PHE A 248 8.44 7.87 14.69
#